data_c4a0742200e337ad81f9fec86820e03a
#
_entry.id   c4a0742200e337ad81f9fec86820e03a
#
_cell.length_a   1.000
_cell.length_b   1.000
_cell.length_c   1.000
_cell.angle_alpha   90.00
_cell.angle_beta   90.00
_cell.angle_gamma   90.00
#
_symmetry.space_group_name_H-M   'P 1'
#
loop_
_entity.id
_entity.type
_entity.pdbx_description
1 polymer ?
#
loop_
_entity_poly.entity_id
_entity_poly.type
_entity_poly.pdbx_seq_one_letter_code
_entity_poly.pdbx_strand_id
1 'polypeptide(L)'
;MNKPKIVLLIDLASLKISCEGFKQLLSEIEVKFEVSGVKFYGYVAKRNRDFNEYTDAKGYYKETAFASRRRNKLDSQQIIEAALLGENSTVDAVAFAAGEGDILPIVSYLKLKGKDVYEIAVESNAYSEAFTGFIPVNKAYLREGYASPTTKKVVKKTPKIITPPPAPAASAPSEESKYVAEVKKVLTASSILARYKR
;
A
#
# COMPACT_ATOMS: atom_id res chain seq x y z
N MET A 1 -18.45 12.42 -23.31
CA MET A 1 -17.26 12.61 -22.49
C MET A 1 -16.62 11.23 -22.30
N ASN A 2 -15.32 11.09 -22.55
CA ASN A 2 -14.62 9.84 -22.27
C ASN A 2 -14.51 9.66 -20.75
N LYS A 3 -14.80 8.46 -20.25
CA LYS A 3 -14.60 8.13 -18.84
C LYS A 3 -13.11 8.05 -18.53
N PRO A 4 -12.64 8.47 -17.33
CA PRO A 4 -11.25 8.27 -16.93
C PRO A 4 -10.91 6.78 -16.85
N LYS A 5 -9.71 6.43 -17.30
CA LYS A 5 -9.21 5.04 -17.31
C LYS A 5 -8.65 4.66 -15.95
N ILE A 6 -9.20 3.60 -15.37
CA ILE A 6 -8.81 3.11 -14.05
C ILE A 6 -8.24 1.68 -14.11
N VAL A 7 -7.21 1.41 -13.32
CA VAL A 7 -6.70 0.06 -13.05
C VAL A 7 -7.04 -0.33 -11.62
N LEU A 8 -7.56 -1.55 -11.45
CA LEU A 8 -7.96 -2.10 -10.16
C LEU A 8 -6.90 -3.09 -9.66
N LEU A 9 -6.35 -2.85 -8.48
CA LEU A 9 -5.37 -3.70 -7.80
C LEU A 9 -6.04 -4.34 -6.57
N ILE A 10 -6.48 -5.58 -6.70
CA ILE A 10 -7.37 -6.25 -5.73
C ILE A 10 -6.63 -7.34 -4.96
N ASP A 11 -6.41 -7.14 -3.68
CA ASP A 11 -5.91 -8.20 -2.79
C ASP A 11 -7.04 -9.07 -2.25
N LEU A 12 -7.20 -10.27 -2.83
CA LEU A 12 -8.22 -11.24 -2.46
C LEU A 12 -8.03 -11.84 -1.06
N ALA A 13 -6.84 -11.79 -0.50
CA ALA A 13 -6.58 -12.25 0.85
C ALA A 13 -7.11 -11.27 1.90
N SER A 14 -7.14 -9.99 1.57
CA SER A 14 -7.60 -8.90 2.45
C SER A 14 -9.07 -8.57 2.25
N LEU A 15 -9.50 -8.34 1.01
CA LEU A 15 -10.89 -7.94 0.72
C LEU A 15 -11.89 -9.08 0.90
N LYS A 16 -11.49 -10.34 0.64
CA LYS A 16 -12.34 -11.55 0.75
C LYS A 16 -13.65 -11.47 -0.04
N ILE A 17 -13.66 -10.75 -1.12
CA ILE A 17 -14.81 -10.64 -2.02
C ILE A 17 -15.08 -11.98 -2.72
N SER A 18 -16.35 -12.32 -2.98
CA SER A 18 -16.73 -13.42 -3.86
C SER A 18 -16.58 -13.02 -5.33
N CYS A 19 -16.48 -13.98 -6.25
CA CYS A 19 -16.42 -13.65 -7.68
C CYS A 19 -17.67 -12.91 -8.16
N GLU A 20 -18.85 -13.33 -7.69
CA GLU A 20 -20.10 -12.66 -8.02
C GLU A 20 -20.18 -11.25 -7.46
N GLY A 21 -19.77 -11.08 -6.19
CA GLY A 21 -19.66 -9.76 -5.58
C GLY A 21 -18.66 -8.84 -6.30
N PHE A 22 -17.55 -9.41 -6.80
CA PHE A 22 -16.60 -8.65 -7.61
C PHE A 22 -17.20 -8.19 -8.95
N LYS A 23 -17.97 -9.04 -9.63
CA LYS A 23 -18.66 -8.65 -10.88
C LYS A 23 -19.63 -7.49 -10.66
N GLN A 24 -20.36 -7.51 -9.54
CA GLN A 24 -21.27 -6.42 -9.17
C GLN A 24 -20.50 -5.12 -8.88
N LEU A 25 -19.44 -5.20 -8.06
CA LEU A 25 -18.55 -4.07 -7.79
C LEU A 25 -17.95 -3.50 -9.08
N LEU A 26 -17.50 -4.38 -9.99
CA LEU A 26 -16.95 -3.97 -11.29
C LEU A 26 -17.97 -3.18 -12.10
N SER A 27 -19.22 -3.67 -12.18
CA SER A 27 -20.30 -2.97 -12.88
C SER A 27 -20.58 -1.59 -12.29
N GLU A 28 -20.51 -1.44 -10.96
CA GLU A 28 -20.69 -0.13 -10.29
C GLU A 28 -19.52 0.83 -10.64
N ILE A 29 -18.28 0.32 -10.69
CA ILE A 29 -17.11 1.11 -11.07
C ILE A 29 -17.20 1.54 -12.54
N GLU A 30 -17.64 0.65 -13.43
CA GLU A 30 -17.79 0.91 -14.86
C GLU A 30 -18.83 1.99 -15.20
N VAL A 31 -19.71 2.32 -14.26
CA VAL A 31 -20.62 3.48 -14.43
C VAL A 31 -19.84 4.78 -14.56
N LYS A 32 -18.77 4.94 -13.78
CA LYS A 32 -17.98 6.18 -13.67
C LYS A 32 -16.65 6.13 -14.43
N PHE A 33 -16.07 4.95 -14.59
CA PHE A 33 -14.72 4.75 -15.11
C PHE A 33 -14.72 3.80 -16.32
N GLU A 34 -13.71 3.91 -17.16
CA GLU A 34 -13.30 2.88 -18.10
C GLU A 34 -12.26 1.98 -17.43
N VAL A 35 -12.63 0.75 -17.08
CA VAL A 35 -11.71 -0.19 -16.43
C VAL A 35 -10.74 -0.74 -17.47
N SER A 36 -9.51 -0.24 -17.46
CA SER A 36 -8.45 -0.61 -18.41
C SER A 36 -7.66 -1.86 -17.98
N GLY A 37 -7.78 -2.27 -16.72
CA GLY A 37 -7.12 -3.47 -16.22
C GLY A 37 -7.55 -3.85 -14.81
N VAL A 38 -7.48 -5.16 -14.53
CA VAL A 38 -7.71 -5.72 -13.20
C VAL A 38 -6.59 -6.69 -12.89
N LYS A 39 -6.01 -6.54 -11.70
CA LYS A 39 -4.95 -7.43 -11.20
C LYS A 39 -5.32 -7.94 -9.82
N PHE A 40 -5.23 -9.24 -9.65
CA PHE A 40 -5.54 -9.91 -8.39
C PHE A 40 -4.28 -10.36 -7.68
N TYR A 41 -4.17 -10.01 -6.41
CA TYR A 41 -3.08 -10.40 -5.50
C TYR A 41 -3.61 -11.29 -4.39
N GLY A 42 -2.70 -12.02 -3.74
CA GLY A 42 -3.09 -12.92 -2.67
C GLY A 42 -3.97 -14.08 -3.14
N TYR A 43 -3.90 -14.42 -4.43
CA TYR A 43 -4.68 -15.46 -5.05
C TYR A 43 -4.23 -16.85 -4.59
N VAL A 44 -5.19 -17.68 -4.20
CA VAL A 44 -4.97 -19.10 -3.86
C VAL A 44 -6.02 -19.94 -4.55
N ALA A 45 -5.63 -20.79 -5.51
CA ALA A 45 -6.53 -21.55 -6.37
C ALA A 45 -7.60 -22.33 -5.60
N LYS A 46 -7.23 -22.97 -4.48
CA LYS A 46 -8.20 -23.72 -3.64
C LYS A 46 -9.24 -22.82 -2.95
N ARG A 47 -8.84 -21.60 -2.57
CA ARG A 47 -9.71 -20.64 -1.88
C ARG A 47 -10.54 -19.80 -2.84
N ASN A 48 -9.97 -19.50 -3.99
CA ASN A 48 -10.53 -18.59 -4.98
C ASN A 48 -11.04 -19.37 -6.21
N ARG A 49 -11.62 -20.57 -6.01
CA ARG A 49 -12.12 -21.43 -7.11
C ARG A 49 -13.14 -20.71 -7.99
N ASP A 50 -13.98 -19.91 -7.38
CA ASP A 50 -15.00 -19.08 -8.03
C ASP A 50 -14.42 -18.06 -9.01
N PHE A 51 -13.15 -17.68 -8.85
CA PHE A 51 -12.47 -16.73 -9.75
C PHE A 51 -11.78 -17.41 -10.93
N ASN A 52 -11.49 -18.74 -10.89
CA ASN A 52 -10.65 -19.38 -11.90
C ASN A 52 -11.16 -19.15 -13.33
N GLU A 53 -12.36 -19.58 -13.61
CA GLU A 53 -12.96 -19.48 -14.94
C GLU A 53 -13.16 -18.02 -15.36
N TYR A 54 -13.61 -17.17 -14.43
CA TYR A 54 -13.86 -15.77 -14.70
C TYR A 54 -12.58 -15.01 -15.07
N THR A 55 -11.52 -15.20 -14.29
CA THR A 55 -10.24 -14.50 -14.55
C THR A 55 -9.57 -15.02 -15.81
N ASP A 56 -9.67 -16.31 -16.12
CA ASP A 56 -9.12 -16.89 -17.34
C ASP A 56 -9.89 -16.42 -18.58
N ALA A 57 -11.21 -16.38 -18.51
CA ALA A 57 -12.05 -15.88 -19.60
C ALA A 57 -11.84 -14.39 -19.90
N LYS A 58 -11.50 -13.59 -18.89
CA LYS A 58 -11.23 -12.15 -19.02
C LYS A 58 -9.77 -11.82 -19.27
N GLY A 59 -8.84 -12.79 -19.16
CA GLY A 59 -7.40 -12.55 -19.24
C GLY A 59 -6.85 -11.69 -18.11
N TYR A 60 -7.50 -11.70 -16.94
CA TYR A 60 -7.05 -10.92 -15.80
C TYR A 60 -5.80 -11.54 -15.15
N TYR A 61 -4.87 -10.67 -14.78
CA TYR A 61 -3.66 -11.10 -14.08
C TYR A 61 -3.95 -11.60 -12.66
N LYS A 62 -3.32 -12.73 -12.29
CA LYS A 62 -3.43 -13.34 -10.97
C LYS A 62 -2.05 -13.57 -10.38
N GLU A 63 -1.72 -12.90 -9.29
CA GLU A 63 -0.50 -13.14 -8.53
C GLU A 63 -0.77 -14.15 -7.42
N THR A 64 -0.06 -15.27 -7.50
CA THR A 64 -0.20 -16.34 -6.51
C THR A 64 0.42 -15.92 -5.18
N ALA A 65 -0.35 -16.03 -4.09
CA ALA A 65 0.16 -15.74 -2.76
C ALA A 65 1.31 -16.68 -2.38
N PHE A 66 2.43 -16.13 -1.93
CA PHE A 66 3.50 -16.93 -1.34
C PHE A 66 3.04 -17.59 -0.03
N ALA A 67 3.48 -18.83 0.18
CA ALA A 67 3.11 -19.60 1.38
C ALA A 67 3.54 -18.92 2.70
N SER A 68 4.60 -18.14 2.67
CA SER A 68 5.14 -17.38 3.80
C SER A 68 4.40 -16.06 4.06
N ARG A 69 3.53 -15.62 3.15
CA ARG A 69 2.81 -14.37 3.31
C ARG A 69 1.84 -14.44 4.48
N ARG A 70 1.98 -13.53 5.43
CA ARG A 70 0.99 -13.34 6.49
C ARG A 70 -0.32 -12.85 5.88
N ARG A 71 -1.44 -13.45 6.28
CA ARG A 71 -2.77 -13.03 5.84
C ARG A 71 -2.97 -11.54 6.17
N ASN A 72 -3.64 -10.84 5.29
CA ASN A 72 -4.01 -9.43 5.41
C ASN A 72 -2.83 -8.43 5.44
N LYS A 73 -1.58 -8.86 5.22
CA LYS A 73 -0.47 -7.91 5.07
C LYS A 73 -0.39 -7.39 3.64
N LEU A 74 0.03 -6.13 3.52
CA LEU A 74 0.25 -5.48 2.23
C LEU A 74 1.19 -6.31 1.35
N ASP A 75 0.82 -6.46 0.09
CA ASP A 75 1.60 -7.19 -0.90
C ASP A 75 2.63 -6.26 -1.54
N SER A 76 3.90 -6.61 -1.45
CA SER A 76 4.97 -5.82 -2.06
C SER A 76 4.87 -5.76 -3.58
N GLN A 77 4.40 -6.84 -4.22
CA GLN A 77 4.20 -6.85 -5.68
C GLN A 77 3.12 -5.87 -6.09
N GLN A 78 2.03 -5.77 -5.31
CA GLN A 78 0.99 -4.76 -5.53
C GLN A 78 1.55 -3.33 -5.52
N ILE A 79 2.49 -3.04 -4.61
CA ILE A 79 3.13 -1.73 -4.52
C ILE A 79 4.05 -1.45 -5.70
N ILE A 80 4.85 -2.44 -6.11
CA ILE A 80 5.75 -2.31 -7.26
C ILE A 80 4.95 -2.03 -8.53
N GLU A 81 3.89 -2.79 -8.76
CA GLU A 81 3.05 -2.61 -9.94
C GLU A 81 2.28 -1.29 -9.93
N ALA A 82 1.83 -0.85 -8.76
CA ALA A 82 1.24 0.47 -8.61
C ALA A 82 2.24 1.58 -9.00
N ALA A 83 3.50 1.46 -8.59
CA ALA A 83 4.53 2.43 -8.98
C ALA A 83 4.73 2.46 -10.50
N LEU A 84 4.75 1.30 -11.16
CA LEU A 84 4.83 1.22 -12.63
C LEU A 84 3.62 1.85 -13.32
N LEU A 85 2.41 1.71 -12.75
CA LEU A 85 1.21 2.39 -13.25
C LEU A 85 1.30 3.91 -13.13
N GLY A 86 2.05 4.42 -12.15
CA GLY A 86 2.33 5.85 -12.02
C GLY A 86 3.02 6.45 -13.25
N GLU A 87 3.88 5.68 -13.90
CA GLU A 87 4.60 6.09 -15.12
C GLU A 87 3.78 5.88 -16.41
N ASN A 88 2.65 5.19 -16.34
CA ASN A 88 1.84 4.89 -17.52
C ASN A 88 0.90 6.05 -17.83
N SER A 89 1.15 6.75 -18.94
CA SER A 89 0.34 7.91 -19.38
C SER A 89 -1.07 7.55 -19.86
N THR A 90 -1.37 6.27 -20.13
CA THR A 90 -2.70 5.83 -20.57
C THR A 90 -3.65 5.51 -19.41
N VAL A 91 -3.17 5.55 -18.16
CA VAL A 91 -3.95 5.30 -16.96
C VAL A 91 -4.17 6.62 -16.24
N ASP A 92 -5.40 6.95 -15.93
CA ASP A 92 -5.77 8.18 -15.23
C ASP A 92 -5.88 7.95 -13.71
N ALA A 93 -6.32 6.76 -13.32
CA ALA A 93 -6.62 6.42 -11.93
C ALA A 93 -6.17 5.01 -11.54
N VAL A 94 -5.84 4.83 -10.27
CA VAL A 94 -5.52 3.52 -9.67
C VAL A 94 -6.39 3.31 -8.44
N ALA A 95 -7.03 2.15 -8.33
CA ALA A 95 -7.82 1.79 -7.16
C ALA A 95 -7.23 0.58 -6.44
N PHE A 96 -7.16 0.66 -5.12
CA PHE A 96 -6.57 -0.35 -4.26
C PHE A 96 -7.59 -1.02 -3.35
N ALA A 97 -7.65 -2.35 -3.37
CA ALA A 97 -8.06 -3.14 -2.22
C ALA A 97 -6.80 -3.77 -1.64
N ALA A 98 -6.20 -3.16 -0.65
CA ALA A 98 -4.90 -3.55 -0.11
C ALA A 98 -5.00 -4.21 1.26
N GLY A 99 -3.94 -4.95 1.63
CA GLY A 99 -3.77 -5.50 2.97
C GLY A 99 -3.35 -4.45 4.00
N GLU A 100 -3.28 -4.90 5.27
CA GLU A 100 -2.78 -4.07 6.36
C GLU A 100 -1.31 -3.68 6.14
N GLY A 101 -1.04 -2.41 6.12
CA GLY A 101 0.30 -1.85 5.96
C GLY A 101 0.24 -0.37 5.65
N ASP A 102 1.40 0.23 5.56
CA ASP A 102 1.51 1.63 5.18
C ASP A 102 1.48 1.75 3.64
N ILE A 103 0.32 2.13 3.12
CA ILE A 103 0.10 2.37 1.69
C ILE A 103 0.31 3.84 1.31
N LEU A 104 0.44 4.76 2.29
CA LEU A 104 0.53 6.19 2.03
C LEU A 104 1.70 6.59 1.12
N PRO A 105 2.89 5.98 1.22
CA PRO A 105 3.99 6.33 0.33
C PRO A 105 3.65 6.13 -1.15
N ILE A 106 2.99 5.01 -1.51
CA ILE A 106 2.60 4.75 -2.90
C ILE A 106 1.44 5.64 -3.34
N VAL A 107 0.49 5.93 -2.46
CA VAL A 107 -0.61 6.86 -2.74
C VAL A 107 -0.05 8.25 -3.04
N SER A 108 0.87 8.76 -2.21
CA SER A 108 1.53 10.05 -2.41
C SER A 108 2.33 10.09 -3.71
N TYR A 109 3.07 9.02 -4.01
CA TYR A 109 3.82 8.90 -5.27
C TYR A 109 2.90 8.96 -6.50
N LEU A 110 1.80 8.20 -6.51
CA LEU A 110 0.84 8.20 -7.62
C LEU A 110 0.21 9.58 -7.83
N LYS A 111 -0.18 10.25 -6.75
CA LYS A 111 -0.69 11.63 -6.83
C LYS A 111 0.35 12.61 -7.38
N LEU A 112 1.61 12.45 -7.00
CA LEU A 112 2.71 13.25 -7.54
C LEU A 112 2.88 13.04 -9.05
N LYS A 113 2.57 11.82 -9.55
CA LYS A 113 2.52 11.49 -10.98
C LYS A 113 1.22 11.93 -11.67
N GLY A 114 0.35 12.66 -10.99
CA GLY A 114 -0.91 13.17 -11.51
C GLY A 114 -2.01 12.11 -11.65
N LYS A 115 -1.91 11.00 -10.91
CA LYS A 115 -2.94 9.95 -10.90
C LYS A 115 -3.95 10.18 -9.80
N ASP A 116 -5.22 9.92 -10.10
CA ASP A 116 -6.24 9.77 -9.07
C ASP A 116 -6.08 8.42 -8.38
N VAL A 117 -6.23 8.41 -7.05
CA VAL A 117 -6.06 7.19 -6.25
C VAL A 117 -7.29 6.93 -5.42
N TYR A 118 -7.86 5.74 -5.55
CA TYR A 118 -9.09 5.34 -4.86
C TYR A 118 -8.83 4.17 -3.91
N GLU A 119 -9.44 4.22 -2.73
CA GLU A 119 -9.50 3.09 -1.82
C GLU A 119 -10.73 2.23 -2.11
N ILE A 120 -10.57 0.91 -2.19
CA ILE A 120 -11.67 -0.06 -2.29
C ILE A 120 -11.73 -0.83 -0.97
N ALA A 121 -12.75 -0.60 -0.15
CA ALA A 121 -12.92 -1.29 1.11
C ALA A 121 -14.38 -1.32 1.56
N VAL A 122 -14.71 -2.15 2.54
CA VAL A 122 -16.04 -2.19 3.17
C VAL A 122 -16.29 -0.94 4.01
N GLU A 123 -15.25 -0.50 4.71
CA GLU A 123 -15.26 0.70 5.54
C GLU A 123 -13.99 1.48 5.24
N SER A 124 -14.12 2.79 5.08
CA SER A 124 -12.98 3.68 4.85
C SER A 124 -12.00 3.59 6.03
N ASN A 125 -10.71 3.52 5.74
CA ASN A 125 -9.69 3.49 6.78
C ASN A 125 -9.39 4.90 7.36
N ALA A 126 -8.56 4.96 8.39
CA ALA A 126 -8.20 6.22 9.05
C ALA A 126 -7.42 7.21 8.13
N TYR A 127 -6.95 6.74 6.98
CA TYR A 127 -6.16 7.52 6.02
C TYR A 127 -6.94 7.90 4.76
N SER A 128 -8.27 7.79 4.80
CA SER A 128 -9.13 8.07 3.64
C SER A 128 -8.89 9.45 3.01
N GLU A 129 -8.48 10.44 3.78
CA GLU A 129 -8.17 11.79 3.28
C GLU A 129 -6.94 11.82 2.34
N ALA A 130 -6.06 10.84 2.43
CA ALA A 130 -4.93 10.74 1.52
C ALA A 130 -5.34 10.32 0.10
N PHE A 131 -6.45 9.60 -0.03
CA PHE A 131 -6.95 9.16 -1.31
C PHE A 131 -7.73 10.28 -2.04
N THR A 132 -7.87 10.16 -3.36
CA THR A 132 -8.74 11.04 -4.15
C THR A 132 -10.20 10.73 -3.85
N GLY A 133 -10.51 9.46 -3.57
CA GLY A 133 -11.86 9.02 -3.24
C GLY A 133 -11.92 7.61 -2.69
N PHE A 134 -13.15 7.20 -2.37
CA PHE A 134 -13.47 5.91 -1.77
C PHE A 134 -14.51 5.18 -2.61
N ILE A 135 -14.28 3.91 -2.87
CA ILE A 135 -15.19 2.99 -3.56
C ILE A 135 -15.68 1.98 -2.51
N PRO A 136 -16.91 2.14 -2.00
CA PRO A 136 -17.44 1.26 -0.97
C PRO A 136 -17.75 -0.12 -1.52
N VAL A 137 -17.38 -1.16 -0.78
CA VAL A 137 -17.75 -2.54 -1.08
C VAL A 137 -18.92 -2.95 -0.21
N ASN A 138 -20.02 -3.35 -0.82
CA ASN A 138 -21.17 -3.85 -0.07
C ASN A 138 -20.79 -5.15 0.68
N LYS A 139 -21.17 -5.26 1.94
CA LYS A 139 -20.93 -6.48 2.75
C LYS A 139 -21.53 -7.74 2.13
N ALA A 140 -22.63 -7.61 1.37
CA ALA A 140 -23.23 -8.71 0.63
C ALA A 140 -22.34 -9.29 -0.49
N TYR A 141 -21.34 -8.54 -0.95
CA TYR A 141 -20.37 -8.99 -1.97
C TYR A 141 -19.27 -9.87 -1.41
N LEU A 142 -19.15 -9.92 -0.09
CA LEU A 142 -18.12 -10.70 0.59
C LEU A 142 -18.54 -12.18 0.70
N ARG A 143 -17.54 -13.06 0.84
CA ARG A 143 -17.77 -14.49 1.09
C ARG A 143 -18.42 -14.69 2.43
N GLU A 144 -19.30 -15.68 2.54
CA GLU A 144 -19.90 -16.09 3.81
C GLU A 144 -18.83 -16.36 4.89
N GLY A 145 -19.11 -15.99 6.13
CA GLY A 145 -18.18 -16.12 7.25
C GLY A 145 -17.13 -15.02 7.34
N TYR A 146 -17.24 -13.95 6.56
CA TYR A 146 -16.44 -12.76 6.75
C TYR A 146 -16.94 -11.96 7.96
N ALA A 147 -16.29 -12.12 9.10
CA ALA A 147 -16.33 -11.11 10.14
C ALA A 147 -15.38 -9.98 9.72
N SER A 148 -15.88 -8.77 9.50
CA SER A 148 -15.04 -7.57 9.36
C SER A 148 -13.94 -7.64 10.42
N PRO A 149 -12.66 -7.37 10.08
CA PRO A 149 -11.68 -7.13 11.10
C PRO A 149 -12.24 -5.98 11.93
N THR A 150 -12.67 -6.31 13.15
CA THR A 150 -13.12 -5.30 14.10
C THR A 150 -11.97 -4.32 14.17
N THR A 151 -12.19 -3.10 13.75
CA THR A 151 -11.28 -1.99 13.99
C THR A 151 -10.98 -2.07 15.48
N LYS A 152 -9.82 -2.61 15.85
CA LYS A 152 -9.33 -2.49 17.20
C LYS A 152 -9.33 -1.00 17.44
N LYS A 153 -10.32 -0.51 18.20
CA LYS A 153 -10.34 0.85 18.70
C LYS A 153 -8.91 1.13 19.11
N VAL A 154 -8.24 2.00 18.39
CA VAL A 154 -6.95 2.54 18.82
C VAL A 154 -7.31 3.22 20.13
N VAL A 155 -7.13 2.49 21.23
CA VAL A 155 -7.12 3.08 22.55
C VAL A 155 -5.96 4.06 22.45
N LYS A 156 -6.28 5.34 22.31
CA LYS A 156 -5.32 6.43 22.46
C LYS A 156 -4.69 6.19 23.82
N LYS A 157 -3.56 5.47 23.85
CA LYS A 157 -2.70 5.47 25.03
C LYS A 157 -2.26 6.92 25.14
N THR A 158 -2.84 7.62 26.10
CA THR A 158 -2.35 8.90 26.57
C THR A 158 -0.84 8.76 26.69
N PRO A 159 -0.04 9.63 26.06
CA PRO A 159 1.40 9.55 26.19
C PRO A 159 1.70 9.62 27.69
N LYS A 160 2.22 8.52 28.26
CA LYS A 160 2.84 8.57 29.57
C LYS A 160 3.96 9.62 29.43
N ILE A 161 3.81 10.72 30.15
CA ILE A 161 4.90 11.67 30.33
C ILE A 161 6.01 10.87 30.98
N ILE A 162 6.99 10.48 30.19
CA ILE A 162 8.24 9.90 30.69
C ILE A 162 9.00 11.08 31.24
N THR A 163 8.93 11.27 32.56
CA THR A 163 9.89 12.15 33.26
C THR A 163 11.28 11.63 32.92
N PRO A 164 12.18 12.45 32.35
CA PRO A 164 13.52 12.02 32.06
C PRO A 164 14.20 11.56 33.37
N PRO A 165 14.95 10.45 33.36
CA PRO A 165 15.72 10.03 34.51
C PRO A 165 16.74 11.16 34.87
N PRO A 166 17.05 11.32 36.19
CA PRO A 166 18.04 12.31 36.58
C PRO A 166 19.36 12.05 35.87
N ALA A 167 19.98 13.11 35.39
CA ALA A 167 21.23 13.06 34.65
C ALA A 167 22.29 12.30 35.45
N PRO A 168 22.96 11.29 34.87
CA PRO A 168 24.11 10.68 35.52
C PRO A 168 25.26 11.70 35.52
N ALA A 169 25.95 11.75 36.68
CA ALA A 169 27.16 12.56 36.87
C ALA A 169 28.19 12.25 35.78
N ALA A 170 28.86 13.31 35.36
CA ALA A 170 29.84 13.30 34.25
C ALA A 170 30.84 12.13 34.36
N SER A 171 30.67 11.13 33.53
CA SER A 171 31.65 10.08 33.30
C SER A 171 32.44 10.38 32.01
N ALA A 172 33.70 10.00 31.99
CA ALA A 172 34.68 10.25 30.93
C ALA A 172 34.16 9.92 29.52
N PRO A 173 34.67 10.61 28.47
CA PRO A 173 34.17 10.49 27.10
C PRO A 173 34.27 9.04 26.61
N SER A 174 33.13 8.51 26.13
CA SER A 174 33.01 7.18 25.55
C SER A 174 33.82 7.05 24.26
N GLU A 175 34.26 5.83 23.93
CA GLU A 175 35.03 5.54 22.68
C GLU A 175 34.30 6.05 21.41
N GLU A 176 33.00 6.12 21.42
CA GLU A 176 32.18 6.64 20.34
C GLU A 176 32.44 8.13 20.06
N SER A 177 32.71 8.93 21.11
CA SER A 177 33.08 10.34 20.98
C SER A 177 34.45 10.53 20.31
N LYS A 178 35.37 9.59 20.52
CA LYS A 178 36.70 9.61 19.87
C LYS A 178 36.57 9.28 18.37
N TYR A 179 35.68 8.32 18.00
CA TYR A 179 35.47 7.94 16.62
C TYR A 179 34.85 9.09 15.80
N VAL A 180 33.88 9.80 16.35
CA VAL A 180 33.24 10.94 15.67
C VAL A 180 34.22 12.11 15.49
N ALA A 181 35.13 12.33 16.44
CA ALA A 181 36.16 13.35 16.34
C ALA A 181 37.21 13.01 15.26
N GLU A 182 37.54 11.73 15.13
CA GLU A 182 38.52 11.24 14.15
C GLU A 182 37.96 11.28 12.73
N VAL A 183 36.67 10.90 12.53
CA VAL A 183 35.98 11.01 11.25
C VAL A 183 35.84 12.48 10.81
N LYS A 184 35.53 13.40 11.72
CA LYS A 184 35.53 14.85 11.40
C LYS A 184 36.92 15.36 11.00
N LYS A 185 37.99 14.87 11.61
CA LYS A 185 39.34 15.26 11.25
C LYS A 185 39.74 14.79 9.84
N VAL A 186 39.30 13.60 9.43
CA VAL A 186 39.55 13.06 8.08
C VAL A 186 38.75 13.81 7.03
N LEU A 187 37.53 14.23 7.35
CA LEU A 187 36.66 14.99 6.42
C LEU A 187 37.03 16.47 6.28
N THR A 188 37.71 17.05 7.27
CA THR A 188 38.22 18.43 7.21
C THR A 188 39.64 18.57 6.66
N ALA A 189 40.36 17.47 6.51
CA ALA A 189 41.66 17.49 5.85
C ALA A 189 41.45 17.66 4.33
N SER A 190 41.77 18.81 3.85
CA SER A 190 41.63 19.37 2.49
C SER A 190 42.18 18.55 1.31
N SER A 191 42.30 17.23 1.39
CA SER A 191 42.91 16.42 0.32
C SER A 191 41.88 16.03 -0.78
N ILE A 192 40.60 16.18 -0.58
CA ILE A 192 39.58 15.80 -1.61
C ILE A 192 39.35 16.93 -2.61
N LEU A 193 39.44 18.20 -2.19
CA LEU A 193 39.28 19.35 -3.08
C LEU A 193 40.49 19.67 -3.97
N ALA A 194 41.69 19.17 -3.64
CA ALA A 194 42.87 19.38 -4.46
C ALA A 194 42.96 18.45 -5.70
N ARG A 195 42.16 17.39 -5.80
CA ARG A 195 42.16 16.46 -6.93
C ARG A 195 41.19 16.80 -8.05
N TYR A 196 40.34 17.80 -7.88
CA TYR A 196 39.35 18.22 -8.92
C TYR A 196 39.69 19.57 -9.57
N LYS A 197 40.92 20.09 -9.36
CA LYS A 197 41.40 21.27 -10.09
C LYS A 197 42.62 20.86 -10.94
N ARG A 198 42.42 20.03 -11.92
CA ARG A 198 43.24 19.91 -13.12
C ARG A 198 42.36 19.56 -14.32
#